data_b9764d42c7ad3b346119f2a741e58ec0
#
_entry.id   b9764d42c7ad3b346119f2a741e58ec0
#
_cell.length_a   1.000
_cell.length_b   1.000
_cell.length_c   1.000
_cell.angle_alpha   90.00
_cell.angle_beta   90.00
_cell.angle_gamma   90.00
#
_symmetry.space_group_name_H-M   'P 1'
#
loop_
_entity.id
_entity.type
_entity.pdbx_description
1 polymer ?
#
loop_
_entity_poly.entity_id
_entity_poly.type
_entity_poly.pdbx_seq_one_letter_code
_entity_poly.pdbx_strand_id
1 'polypeptide(L)'
;MESIKNKIKEIKITEKELSILSLIEINSFNTNGYLPNKEEVFKEFNSATIDKNISACTLAFSPNYELNNDIKNYQCNNEVALILNDKKVGKITQATTFDNDKAYTNIFSANTCKLDKELNPCIAGKVEIFNNEFKKVKTALNNKIKKNNAKKITALILNADPITRAHERMLRWTIDKADLVIIFVVEGYDTNSLNFQAKKECFEYYAKNFLPLERIFPVYLKNIDLFSPYLDPNYECLLASSFGANKLVIGQNHQGLGLFYDNNLAHTAIDELSKKTGLELIVLPEFVFCNKCNVMVSTKSCPHGAHHHIKYRSSMIREMLHSGLIPPTVLVRKEISAKLLAHLHPNRFKNVQMIYDGLFPSNGIIEKRSDEDLYKELITLYQTSYMI
;
A
#
# COMPACT_ATOMS: atom_id res chain seq x y z
N MET A 1 -20.76 -38.23 27.43
CA MET A 1 -21.65 -37.41 26.57
C MET A 1 -20.75 -36.41 25.84
N GLU A 2 -20.36 -36.74 24.63
CA GLU A 2 -19.70 -35.76 23.76
C GLU A 2 -20.73 -34.69 23.40
N SER A 3 -20.55 -33.49 23.87
CA SER A 3 -21.36 -32.34 23.46
C SER A 3 -21.22 -32.22 21.93
N ILE A 4 -22.34 -32.33 21.23
CA ILE A 4 -22.43 -32.07 19.79
C ILE A 4 -22.02 -30.60 19.61
N LYS A 5 -20.74 -30.34 19.40
CA LYS A 5 -20.27 -28.99 19.06
C LYS A 5 -20.85 -28.65 17.69
N ASN A 6 -21.61 -27.57 17.60
CA ASN A 6 -22.10 -27.07 16.35
C ASN A 6 -20.92 -26.81 15.41
N LYS A 7 -21.04 -27.16 14.13
CA LYS A 7 -19.98 -27.00 13.15
C LYS A 7 -20.17 -25.74 12.35
N ILE A 8 -19.11 -24.94 12.21
CA ILE A 8 -19.11 -23.74 11.37
C ILE A 8 -19.19 -24.19 9.91
N LYS A 9 -20.20 -23.73 9.20
CA LYS A 9 -20.38 -23.98 7.75
C LYS A 9 -20.07 -22.74 6.91
N GLU A 10 -20.30 -21.55 7.46
CA GLU A 10 -20.19 -20.27 6.79
C GLU A 10 -19.56 -19.25 7.73
N ILE A 11 -18.76 -18.34 7.16
CA ILE A 11 -18.13 -17.23 7.86
C ILE A 11 -18.38 -15.97 7.05
N LYS A 12 -18.88 -14.94 7.70
CA LYS A 12 -18.99 -13.61 7.12
C LYS A 12 -17.64 -12.90 7.22
N ILE A 13 -17.17 -12.39 6.10
CA ILE A 13 -15.89 -11.71 6.00
C ILE A 13 -16.06 -10.26 5.53
N THR A 14 -15.08 -9.43 5.87
CA THR A 14 -14.97 -8.06 5.41
C THR A 14 -14.24 -8.00 4.05
N GLU A 15 -14.30 -6.86 3.35
CA GLU A 15 -13.52 -6.64 2.12
C GLU A 15 -12.00 -6.72 2.37
N LYS A 16 -11.54 -6.27 3.55
CA LYS A 16 -10.15 -6.37 3.97
C LYS A 16 -9.71 -7.83 4.13
N GLU A 17 -10.50 -8.63 4.82
CA GLU A 17 -10.23 -10.06 4.98
C GLU A 17 -10.22 -10.78 3.62
N LEU A 18 -11.17 -10.48 2.72
CA LEU A 18 -11.19 -11.03 1.36
C LEU A 18 -9.91 -10.68 0.59
N SER A 19 -9.46 -9.42 0.67
CA SER A 19 -8.26 -8.97 -0.04
C SER A 19 -7.00 -9.68 0.45
N ILE A 20 -6.84 -9.85 1.78
CA ILE A 20 -5.70 -10.57 2.36
C ILE A 20 -5.76 -12.06 2.04
N LEU A 21 -6.94 -12.69 2.16
CA LEU A 21 -7.15 -14.11 1.78
C LEU A 21 -6.84 -14.33 0.29
N SER A 22 -7.17 -13.36 -0.56
CA SER A 22 -6.85 -13.41 -1.99
C SER A 22 -5.34 -13.39 -2.27
N LEU A 23 -4.56 -12.64 -1.46
CA LEU A 23 -3.10 -12.66 -1.52
C LEU A 23 -2.52 -13.99 -1.00
N ILE A 24 -3.09 -14.55 0.07
CA ILE A 24 -2.69 -15.86 0.60
C ILE A 24 -2.89 -16.93 -0.45
N GLU A 25 -4.04 -16.97 -1.12
CA GLU A 25 -4.35 -17.97 -2.15
C GLU A 25 -3.34 -17.96 -3.31
N ILE A 26 -2.80 -16.79 -3.69
CA ILE A 26 -1.76 -16.69 -4.73
C ILE A 26 -0.34 -16.89 -4.20
N ASN A 27 -0.21 -17.37 -2.98
CA ASN A 27 1.07 -17.63 -2.30
C ASN A 27 1.94 -16.37 -2.10
N SER A 28 1.32 -15.23 -1.79
CA SER A 28 2.08 -13.98 -1.58
C SER A 28 2.90 -13.98 -0.29
N PHE A 29 2.59 -14.86 0.66
CA PHE A 29 3.26 -14.95 1.95
C PHE A 29 3.99 -16.27 2.19
N ASN A 30 4.27 -17.00 1.11
CA ASN A 30 4.97 -18.31 1.14
C ASN A 30 4.24 -19.40 1.95
N THR A 31 2.90 -19.37 1.92
CA THR A 31 2.02 -20.30 2.65
C THR A 31 1.44 -21.41 1.78
N ASN A 32 1.80 -21.47 0.50
CA ASN A 32 1.23 -22.40 -0.49
C ASN A 32 -0.31 -22.32 -0.60
N GLY A 33 -0.88 -21.14 -0.30
CA GLY A 33 -2.33 -20.91 -0.30
C GLY A 33 -3.04 -21.41 0.95
N TYR A 34 -2.31 -21.76 2.02
CA TYR A 34 -2.87 -22.20 3.28
C TYR A 34 -2.83 -21.08 4.33
N LEU A 35 -3.87 -21.02 5.15
CA LEU A 35 -3.84 -20.34 6.43
C LEU A 35 -3.10 -21.22 7.43
N PRO A 36 -2.10 -20.68 8.16
CA PRO A 36 -1.27 -21.47 9.05
C PRO A 36 -2.06 -22.03 10.24
N ASN A 37 -1.65 -23.20 10.71
CA ASN A 37 -2.15 -23.80 11.93
C ASN A 37 -1.48 -23.20 13.19
N LYS A 38 -1.92 -23.63 14.38
CA LYS A 38 -1.41 -23.10 15.66
C LYS A 38 0.12 -23.21 15.80
N GLU A 39 0.71 -24.32 15.39
CA GLU A 39 2.16 -24.56 15.51
C GLU A 39 2.95 -23.65 14.57
N GLU A 40 2.45 -23.47 13.35
CA GLU A 40 3.06 -22.59 12.35
C GLU A 40 3.00 -21.12 12.77
N VAL A 41 1.83 -20.66 13.28
CA VAL A 41 1.67 -19.31 13.83
C VAL A 41 2.62 -19.08 14.99
N PHE A 42 2.74 -20.04 15.91
CA PHE A 42 3.63 -19.93 17.07
C PHE A 42 5.10 -19.90 16.66
N LYS A 43 5.48 -20.69 15.65
CA LYS A 43 6.84 -20.69 15.09
C LYS A 43 7.15 -19.36 14.40
N GLU A 44 6.20 -18.82 13.63
CA GLU A 44 6.32 -17.51 12.98
C GLU A 44 6.50 -16.39 14.02
N PHE A 45 5.66 -16.37 15.05
CA PHE A 45 5.73 -15.42 16.16
C PHE A 45 7.08 -15.45 16.86
N ASN A 46 7.59 -16.63 17.23
CA ASN A 46 8.86 -16.77 17.91
C ASN A 46 10.06 -16.46 17.02
N SER A 47 9.99 -16.68 15.71
CA SER A 47 11.07 -16.36 14.79
C SER A 47 11.18 -14.88 14.47
N ALA A 48 10.09 -14.14 14.60
CA ALA A 48 10.05 -12.69 14.36
C ALA A 48 10.48 -11.88 15.60
N THR A 49 10.52 -12.49 16.79
CA THR A 49 10.98 -11.85 18.03
C THR A 49 12.51 -11.87 18.13
N ILE A 50 13.21 -11.20 17.21
CA ILE A 50 14.65 -10.91 17.36
C ILE A 50 14.86 -9.84 18.43
N ASP A 51 13.84 -9.02 18.70
CA ASP A 51 13.84 -8.05 19.79
C ASP A 51 12.48 -8.04 20.51
N LYS A 52 12.49 -8.17 21.84
CA LYS A 52 11.28 -8.25 22.69
C LYS A 52 10.32 -7.04 22.58
N ASN A 53 10.66 -6.03 21.80
CA ASN A 53 9.91 -4.79 21.64
C ASN A 53 9.17 -4.68 20.28
N ILE A 54 9.28 -5.69 19.40
CA ILE A 54 8.62 -5.67 18.10
C ILE A 54 7.44 -6.64 18.15
N SER A 55 6.25 -6.11 17.97
CA SER A 55 5.04 -6.93 17.83
C SER A 55 5.13 -7.71 16.52
N ALA A 56 5.40 -9.01 16.62
CA ALA A 56 5.40 -9.90 15.46
C ALA A 56 4.00 -9.95 14.85
N CYS A 57 3.92 -9.66 13.57
CA CYS A 57 2.67 -9.77 12.82
C CYS A 57 2.51 -11.22 12.34
N THR A 58 1.35 -11.83 12.52
CA THR A 58 1.08 -13.22 12.16
C THR A 58 -0.01 -13.34 11.10
N LEU A 59 0.01 -14.45 10.34
CA LEU A 59 -1.01 -14.80 9.34
C LEU A 59 -2.23 -15.52 9.94
N ALA A 60 -2.37 -15.57 11.26
CA ALA A 60 -3.49 -16.20 11.92
C ALA A 60 -4.82 -15.54 11.50
N PHE A 61 -5.72 -16.30 10.90
CA PHE A 61 -7.03 -15.80 10.48
C PHE A 61 -8.08 -16.02 11.58
N SER A 62 -8.45 -14.95 12.26
CA SER A 62 -9.59 -14.91 13.17
C SER A 62 -10.70 -14.09 12.51
N PRO A 63 -11.84 -14.68 12.15
CA PRO A 63 -12.95 -13.95 11.52
C PRO A 63 -13.43 -12.79 12.37
N ASN A 64 -13.84 -11.70 11.72
CA ASN A 64 -14.33 -10.50 12.41
C ASN A 64 -15.43 -10.86 13.42
N TYR A 65 -15.24 -10.46 14.69
CA TYR A 65 -16.13 -10.82 15.79
C TYR A 65 -17.52 -10.19 15.64
N GLU A 66 -17.60 -8.96 15.17
CA GLU A 66 -18.89 -8.24 15.04
C GLU A 66 -19.81 -8.90 14.00
N LEU A 67 -19.22 -9.57 13.01
CA LEU A 67 -19.96 -10.29 11.96
C LEU A 67 -20.23 -11.76 12.30
N ASN A 68 -19.52 -12.33 13.28
CA ASN A 68 -19.51 -13.77 13.59
C ASN A 68 -19.53 -14.04 15.11
N ASN A 69 -20.35 -13.33 15.89
CA ASN A 69 -20.39 -13.40 17.34
C ASN A 69 -20.82 -14.78 17.92
N ASP A 70 -21.44 -15.62 17.11
CA ASP A 70 -21.99 -16.92 17.54
C ASP A 70 -21.02 -18.09 17.42
N ILE A 71 -19.79 -17.88 16.89
CA ILE A 71 -18.88 -19.00 16.56
C ILE A 71 -17.86 -19.37 17.64
N LYS A 72 -17.88 -18.73 18.80
CA LYS A 72 -16.88 -18.88 19.88
C LYS A 72 -16.57 -20.32 20.31
N ASN A 73 -17.56 -21.21 20.24
CA ASN A 73 -17.48 -22.58 20.76
C ASN A 73 -17.62 -23.63 19.65
N TYR A 74 -17.54 -23.23 18.37
CA TYR A 74 -17.78 -24.15 17.27
C TYR A 74 -16.47 -24.70 16.71
N GLN A 75 -16.54 -25.92 16.20
CA GLN A 75 -15.49 -26.49 15.35
C GLN A 75 -15.82 -26.22 13.89
N CYS A 76 -14.82 -26.00 13.06
CA CYS A 76 -15.02 -25.90 11.62
C CYS A 76 -15.54 -27.22 11.03
N ASN A 77 -16.42 -27.10 10.04
CA ASN A 77 -16.65 -28.17 9.08
C ASN A 77 -15.40 -28.33 8.21
N ASN A 78 -15.22 -29.48 7.57
CA ASN A 78 -14.08 -29.70 6.68
C ASN A 78 -14.00 -28.68 5.51
N GLU A 79 -15.15 -28.15 5.10
CA GLU A 79 -15.27 -27.01 4.17
C GLU A 79 -16.11 -25.92 4.82
N VAL A 80 -15.59 -24.69 4.81
CA VAL A 80 -16.23 -23.49 5.34
C VAL A 80 -16.40 -22.46 4.23
N ALA A 81 -17.62 -22.01 3.97
CA ALA A 81 -17.90 -20.98 2.98
C ALA A 81 -17.51 -19.59 3.49
N LEU A 82 -16.97 -18.75 2.61
CA LEU A 82 -16.68 -17.36 2.88
C LEU A 82 -17.75 -16.49 2.25
N ILE A 83 -18.43 -15.68 3.08
CA ILE A 83 -19.59 -14.85 2.69
C ILE A 83 -19.22 -13.37 2.83
N LEU A 84 -19.37 -12.62 1.75
CA LEU A 84 -19.26 -11.17 1.73
C LEU A 84 -20.54 -10.56 1.16
N ASN A 85 -21.19 -9.67 1.92
CA ASN A 85 -22.44 -9.03 1.51
C ASN A 85 -23.48 -10.06 0.99
N ASP A 86 -23.70 -11.12 1.78
CA ASP A 86 -24.62 -12.25 1.52
C ASP A 86 -24.32 -13.05 0.23
N LYS A 87 -23.13 -12.90 -0.32
CA LYS A 87 -22.65 -13.67 -1.49
C LYS A 87 -21.50 -14.57 -1.09
N LYS A 88 -21.53 -15.83 -1.56
CA LYS A 88 -20.41 -16.75 -1.42
C LYS A 88 -19.29 -16.32 -2.36
N VAL A 89 -18.17 -15.88 -1.78
CA VAL A 89 -16.99 -15.36 -2.52
C VAL A 89 -15.82 -16.32 -2.54
N GLY A 90 -15.85 -17.34 -1.67
CA GLY A 90 -14.78 -18.33 -1.59
C GLY A 90 -15.11 -19.43 -0.57
N LYS A 91 -14.12 -20.22 -0.26
CA LYS A 91 -14.18 -21.27 0.76
C LYS A 91 -12.81 -21.57 1.37
N ILE A 92 -12.81 -22.15 2.56
CA ILE A 92 -11.63 -22.76 3.19
C ILE A 92 -11.88 -24.24 3.25
N THR A 93 -10.99 -25.04 2.68
CA THR A 93 -11.04 -26.51 2.71
C THR A 93 -10.01 -27.05 3.71
N GLN A 94 -10.22 -28.28 4.21
CA GLN A 94 -9.42 -28.86 5.30
C GLN A 94 -9.38 -27.93 6.53
N ALA A 95 -10.51 -27.28 6.81
CA ALA A 95 -10.57 -26.25 7.83
C ALA A 95 -10.47 -26.84 9.23
N THR A 96 -9.63 -26.25 10.05
CA THR A 96 -9.49 -26.55 11.48
C THR A 96 -9.53 -25.27 12.31
N THR A 97 -9.96 -25.36 13.56
CA THR A 97 -9.99 -24.22 14.48
C THR A 97 -8.96 -24.40 15.59
N PHE A 98 -8.42 -23.28 16.05
CA PHE A 98 -7.57 -23.21 17.24
C PHE A 98 -7.80 -21.89 17.98
N ASP A 99 -7.46 -21.87 19.29
CA ASP A 99 -7.66 -20.70 20.11
C ASP A 99 -6.79 -19.54 19.65
N ASN A 100 -7.42 -18.35 19.62
CA ASN A 100 -6.71 -17.12 19.29
C ASN A 100 -6.00 -16.60 20.54
N ASP A 101 -4.69 -16.39 20.46
CA ASP A 101 -3.90 -15.78 21.51
C ASP A 101 -3.82 -14.26 21.29
N LYS A 102 -4.25 -13.48 22.31
CA LYS A 102 -4.20 -12.00 22.28
C LYS A 102 -2.79 -11.43 22.17
N ALA A 103 -1.75 -12.23 22.41
CA ALA A 103 -0.37 -11.84 22.27
C ALA A 103 0.04 -11.65 20.80
N TYR A 104 -0.69 -12.22 19.84
CA TYR A 104 -0.38 -12.09 18.42
C TYR A 104 -0.92 -10.80 17.81
N THR A 105 -0.07 -10.07 17.12
CA THR A 105 -0.54 -9.05 16.19
C THR A 105 -0.88 -9.75 14.87
N ASN A 106 -2.16 -9.74 14.50
CA ASN A 106 -2.67 -10.43 13.32
C ASN A 106 -2.76 -9.47 12.14
N ILE A 107 -2.29 -9.87 10.95
CA ILE A 107 -2.35 -9.04 9.74
C ILE A 107 -3.78 -8.69 9.31
N PHE A 108 -4.76 -9.52 9.67
CA PHE A 108 -6.18 -9.26 9.38
C PHE A 108 -6.78 -8.18 10.29
N SER A 109 -6.18 -7.94 11.46
CA SER A 109 -6.67 -7.02 12.48
C SER A 109 -5.67 -5.93 12.87
N ALA A 110 -4.60 -5.70 12.09
CA ALA A 110 -3.48 -4.83 12.44
C ALA A 110 -3.88 -3.41 12.90
N ASN A 111 -5.02 -2.89 12.41
CA ASN A 111 -5.55 -1.58 12.81
C ASN A 111 -6.72 -1.65 13.81
N THR A 112 -7.18 -2.84 14.21
CA THR A 112 -8.33 -3.03 15.09
C THR A 112 -7.96 -3.58 16.47
N CYS A 113 -6.69 -3.73 16.80
CA CYS A 113 -6.22 -4.14 18.12
C CYS A 113 -6.55 -3.09 19.20
N LYS A 114 -7.84 -2.97 19.53
CA LYS A 114 -8.26 -2.54 20.86
C LYS A 114 -8.15 -3.78 21.75
N LEU A 115 -7.25 -3.71 22.71
CA LEU A 115 -6.89 -4.78 23.65
C LEU A 115 -8.06 -5.45 24.40
N ASP A 116 -9.28 -4.92 24.30
CA ASP A 116 -10.46 -5.35 25.06
C ASP A 116 -11.53 -6.07 24.25
N LYS A 117 -11.33 -6.32 22.94
CA LYS A 117 -12.34 -7.03 22.15
C LYS A 117 -12.21 -8.55 22.33
N GLU A 118 -13.37 -9.20 22.50
CA GLU A 118 -13.47 -10.64 22.39
C GLU A 118 -13.03 -11.10 20.98
N LEU A 119 -12.25 -12.16 20.93
CA LEU A 119 -11.70 -12.70 19.69
C LEU A 119 -12.40 -14.02 19.34
N ASN A 120 -12.67 -14.24 18.06
CA ASN A 120 -13.09 -15.53 17.55
C ASN A 120 -11.91 -16.51 17.50
N PRO A 121 -12.15 -17.83 17.51
CA PRO A 121 -11.10 -18.80 17.25
C PRO A 121 -10.46 -18.55 15.87
N CYS A 122 -9.18 -18.85 15.76
CA CYS A 122 -8.49 -18.84 14.49
C CYS A 122 -8.87 -20.04 13.64
N ILE A 123 -8.82 -19.85 12.31
CA ILE A 123 -9.14 -20.87 11.33
C ILE A 123 -7.93 -21.10 10.45
N ALA A 124 -7.49 -22.35 10.36
CA ALA A 124 -6.46 -22.83 9.43
C ALA A 124 -7.11 -23.61 8.30
N GLY A 125 -6.44 -23.70 7.15
CA GLY A 125 -6.90 -24.49 6.01
C GLY A 125 -6.52 -23.87 4.67
N LYS A 126 -6.86 -24.57 3.59
CA LYS A 126 -6.56 -24.13 2.23
C LYS A 126 -7.61 -23.13 1.75
N VAL A 127 -7.16 -21.96 1.32
CA VAL A 127 -8.01 -20.86 0.83
C VAL A 127 -8.29 -21.03 -0.67
N GLU A 128 -9.55 -20.83 -1.07
CA GLU A 128 -10.00 -20.78 -2.45
C GLU A 128 -10.96 -19.60 -2.63
N ILE A 129 -10.58 -18.61 -3.44
CA ILE A 129 -11.39 -17.42 -3.76
C ILE A 129 -11.87 -17.49 -5.19
N PHE A 130 -13.18 -17.40 -5.41
CA PHE A 130 -13.79 -17.72 -6.71
C PHE A 130 -13.42 -16.77 -7.84
N ASN A 131 -13.27 -15.49 -7.58
CA ASN A 131 -12.91 -14.49 -8.58
C ASN A 131 -11.70 -13.68 -8.12
N ASN A 132 -10.59 -14.35 -7.79
CA ASN A 132 -9.41 -13.67 -7.30
C ASN A 132 -8.78 -12.78 -8.39
N GLU A 133 -8.92 -11.48 -8.24
CA GLU A 133 -8.36 -10.47 -9.15
C GLU A 133 -6.83 -10.50 -9.18
N PHE A 134 -6.18 -10.83 -8.07
CA PHE A 134 -4.71 -10.91 -8.02
C PHE A 134 -4.15 -12.04 -8.88
N LYS A 135 -4.91 -13.12 -9.12
CA LYS A 135 -4.53 -14.15 -10.11
C LYS A 135 -4.45 -13.57 -11.53
N LYS A 136 -5.44 -12.75 -11.90
CA LYS A 136 -5.47 -12.07 -13.21
C LYS A 136 -4.31 -11.07 -13.32
N VAL A 137 -4.09 -10.27 -12.27
CA VAL A 137 -2.98 -9.30 -12.20
C VAL A 137 -1.64 -10.01 -12.35
N LYS A 138 -1.41 -11.11 -11.61
CA LYS A 138 -0.17 -11.89 -11.67
C LYS A 138 0.05 -12.50 -13.06
N THR A 139 -1.01 -12.98 -13.71
CA THR A 139 -0.95 -13.49 -15.09
C THR A 139 -0.57 -12.38 -16.07
N ALA A 140 -1.20 -11.20 -15.97
CA ALA A 140 -0.89 -10.04 -16.81
C ALA A 140 0.55 -9.56 -16.61
N LEU A 141 1.03 -9.53 -15.36
CA LEU A 141 2.42 -9.21 -15.04
C LEU A 141 3.40 -10.21 -15.68
N ASN A 142 3.15 -11.51 -15.54
CA ASN A 142 3.99 -12.55 -16.13
C ASN A 142 4.06 -12.44 -17.66
N ASN A 143 2.96 -12.11 -18.31
CA ASN A 143 2.93 -11.85 -19.75
C ASN A 143 3.77 -10.63 -20.12
N LYS A 144 3.72 -9.55 -19.32
CA LYS A 144 4.54 -8.36 -19.53
C LYS A 144 6.03 -8.63 -19.32
N ILE A 145 6.39 -9.38 -18.28
CA ILE A 145 7.78 -9.81 -18.03
C ILE A 145 8.34 -10.58 -19.25
N LYS A 146 7.56 -11.54 -19.76
CA LYS A 146 7.95 -12.32 -20.95
C LYS A 146 8.05 -11.45 -22.20
N LYS A 147 7.06 -10.58 -22.46
CA LYS A 147 7.05 -9.67 -23.60
C LYS A 147 8.26 -8.75 -23.62
N ASN A 148 8.64 -8.22 -22.47
CA ASN A 148 9.77 -7.30 -22.34
C ASN A 148 11.12 -8.02 -22.16
N ASN A 149 11.14 -9.34 -22.07
CA ASN A 149 12.32 -10.13 -21.71
C ASN A 149 13.05 -9.57 -20.46
N ALA A 150 12.25 -9.11 -19.48
CA ALA A 150 12.74 -8.42 -18.29
C ALA A 150 13.47 -9.37 -17.35
N LYS A 151 14.73 -9.05 -17.01
CA LYS A 151 15.58 -9.81 -16.07
C LYS A 151 15.76 -9.09 -14.75
N LYS A 152 15.90 -7.76 -14.77
CA LYS A 152 16.03 -6.91 -13.59
C LYS A 152 14.65 -6.38 -13.23
N ILE A 153 13.91 -7.12 -12.38
CA ILE A 153 12.57 -6.77 -11.97
C ILE A 153 12.63 -6.22 -10.55
N THR A 154 12.34 -4.94 -10.41
CA THR A 154 12.41 -4.24 -9.12
C THR A 154 11.02 -3.94 -8.61
N ALA A 155 10.72 -4.30 -7.36
CA ALA A 155 9.49 -3.93 -6.70
C ALA A 155 9.66 -2.65 -5.87
N LEU A 156 8.56 -1.92 -5.70
CA LEU A 156 8.46 -0.73 -4.88
C LEU A 156 7.07 -0.67 -4.25
N ILE A 157 6.99 -0.52 -2.93
CA ILE A 157 5.74 -0.30 -2.21
C ILE A 157 5.56 1.20 -2.03
N LEU A 158 4.43 1.73 -2.53
CA LEU A 158 4.20 3.16 -2.64
C LEU A 158 2.92 3.57 -1.89
N ASN A 159 3.10 4.15 -0.71
CA ASN A 159 2.04 4.87 -0.02
C ASN A 159 2.07 6.34 -0.46
N ALA A 160 1.58 6.60 -1.69
CA ALA A 160 1.52 7.94 -2.28
C ALA A 160 0.26 8.68 -1.82
N ASP A 161 0.30 9.28 -0.65
CA ASP A 161 -0.83 9.90 0.00
C ASP A 161 -0.59 11.39 0.35
N PRO A 162 -0.56 12.28 -0.65
CA PRO A 162 -0.60 12.05 -2.10
C PRO A 162 0.76 11.71 -2.72
N ILE A 163 0.77 11.44 -4.04
CA ILE A 163 2.03 11.35 -4.80
C ILE A 163 2.72 12.72 -4.85
N THR A 164 4.01 12.75 -4.47
CA THR A 164 4.83 13.96 -4.35
C THR A 164 6.02 13.91 -5.29
N ARG A 165 6.71 15.05 -5.44
CA ARG A 165 7.96 15.13 -6.23
C ARG A 165 9.07 14.20 -5.72
N ALA A 166 9.09 13.92 -4.41
CA ALA A 166 10.02 12.92 -3.85
C ALA A 166 9.69 11.51 -4.36
N HIS A 167 8.41 11.13 -4.37
CA HIS A 167 7.96 9.85 -4.95
C HIS A 167 8.31 9.77 -6.44
N GLU A 168 8.13 10.86 -7.20
CA GLU A 168 8.52 10.91 -8.60
C GLU A 168 10.02 10.68 -8.80
N ARG A 169 10.87 11.31 -7.96
CA ARG A 169 12.31 11.13 -8.01
C ARG A 169 12.71 9.69 -7.72
N MET A 170 12.11 9.10 -6.69
CA MET A 170 12.31 7.70 -6.32
C MET A 170 11.90 6.74 -7.45
N LEU A 171 10.72 6.94 -8.04
CA LEU A 171 10.24 6.13 -9.16
C LEU A 171 11.18 6.19 -10.36
N ARG A 172 11.59 7.38 -10.79
CA ARG A 172 12.51 7.57 -11.92
C ARG A 172 13.86 6.89 -11.66
N TRP A 173 14.42 7.11 -10.46
CA TRP A 173 15.67 6.45 -10.08
C TRP A 173 15.55 4.91 -10.12
N THR A 174 14.43 4.37 -9.65
CA THR A 174 14.17 2.91 -9.70
C THR A 174 14.03 2.41 -11.13
N ILE A 175 13.31 3.14 -11.99
CA ILE A 175 13.11 2.80 -13.39
C ILE A 175 14.44 2.81 -14.15
N ASP A 176 15.33 3.75 -13.88
CA ASP A 176 16.66 3.84 -14.54
C ASP A 176 17.52 2.58 -14.28
N LYS A 177 17.29 1.88 -13.17
CA LYS A 177 18.08 0.72 -12.74
C LYS A 177 17.43 -0.64 -13.02
N ALA A 178 16.19 -0.67 -13.52
CA ALA A 178 15.40 -1.89 -13.72
C ALA A 178 14.98 -2.08 -15.17
N ASP A 179 14.74 -3.31 -15.61
CA ASP A 179 14.07 -3.59 -16.89
C ASP A 179 12.54 -3.40 -16.74
N LEU A 180 11.99 -3.78 -15.58
CA LEU A 180 10.59 -3.61 -15.23
C LEU A 180 10.46 -3.25 -13.73
N VAL A 181 9.62 -2.28 -13.41
CA VAL A 181 9.31 -1.90 -12.03
C VAL A 181 7.87 -2.30 -11.69
N ILE A 182 7.69 -3.13 -10.68
CA ILE A 182 6.40 -3.44 -10.09
C ILE A 182 6.12 -2.41 -9.00
N ILE A 183 5.03 -1.66 -9.13
CA ILE A 183 4.67 -0.60 -8.20
C ILE A 183 3.40 -1.01 -7.46
N PHE A 184 3.56 -1.43 -6.19
CA PHE A 184 2.43 -1.72 -5.32
C PHE A 184 1.89 -0.42 -4.74
N VAL A 185 0.76 0.03 -5.25
CA VAL A 185 0.06 1.21 -4.73
C VAL A 185 -0.85 0.76 -3.58
N VAL A 186 -0.53 1.20 -2.36
CA VAL A 186 -1.22 0.77 -1.15
C VAL A 186 -2.25 1.77 -0.66
N GLU A 187 -3.25 1.28 0.06
CA GLU A 187 -4.22 2.10 0.75
C GLU A 187 -3.60 2.75 2.00
N GLY A 188 -4.03 3.98 2.32
CA GLY A 188 -3.62 4.65 3.54
C GLY A 188 -4.31 4.03 4.77
N TYR A 189 -3.63 4.03 5.90
CA TYR A 189 -4.13 3.49 7.18
C TYR A 189 -4.66 4.58 8.13
N ASP A 190 -4.33 5.85 7.86
CA ASP A 190 -4.80 6.99 8.66
C ASP A 190 -6.25 7.32 8.36
N THR A 191 -6.99 7.80 9.37
CA THR A 191 -8.37 8.29 9.21
C THR A 191 -8.47 9.47 8.23
N ASN A 192 -7.41 10.26 8.10
CA ASN A 192 -7.31 11.40 7.19
C ASN A 192 -6.64 11.04 5.85
N SER A 193 -6.44 9.76 5.55
CA SER A 193 -5.89 9.33 4.26
C SER A 193 -6.83 9.70 3.12
N LEU A 194 -6.24 10.06 1.97
CA LEU A 194 -7.02 10.29 0.75
C LEU A 194 -7.74 9.01 0.34
N ASN A 195 -8.93 9.15 -0.22
CA ASN A 195 -9.67 8.02 -0.78
C ASN A 195 -8.80 7.24 -1.77
N PHE A 196 -8.81 5.92 -1.67
CA PHE A 196 -7.98 5.05 -2.51
C PHE A 196 -8.23 5.26 -4.01
N GLN A 197 -9.47 5.52 -4.40
CA GLN A 197 -9.82 5.78 -5.80
C GLN A 197 -9.15 7.08 -6.29
N ALA A 198 -9.15 8.15 -5.50
CA ALA A 198 -8.48 9.40 -5.84
C ALA A 198 -6.95 9.21 -5.94
N LYS A 199 -6.34 8.42 -5.03
CA LYS A 199 -4.91 8.06 -5.08
C LYS A 199 -4.58 7.31 -6.36
N LYS A 200 -5.40 6.31 -6.71
CA LYS A 200 -5.27 5.52 -7.94
C LYS A 200 -5.33 6.41 -9.18
N GLU A 201 -6.34 7.25 -9.30
CA GLU A 201 -6.51 8.17 -10.43
C GLU A 201 -5.34 9.15 -10.58
N CYS A 202 -4.84 9.68 -9.46
CA CYS A 202 -3.65 10.53 -9.46
C CYS A 202 -2.40 9.79 -9.92
N PHE A 203 -2.22 8.54 -9.45
CA PHE A 203 -1.09 7.72 -9.88
C PHE A 203 -1.19 7.34 -11.36
N GLU A 204 -2.37 6.92 -11.83
CA GLU A 204 -2.62 6.58 -13.25
C GLU A 204 -2.37 7.78 -14.16
N TYR A 205 -2.86 8.96 -13.76
CA TYR A 205 -2.58 10.19 -14.49
C TYR A 205 -1.08 10.47 -14.57
N TYR A 206 -0.38 10.37 -13.44
CA TYR A 206 1.05 10.58 -13.38
C TYR A 206 1.81 9.55 -14.22
N ALA A 207 1.48 8.28 -14.08
CA ALA A 207 2.11 7.20 -14.83
C ALA A 207 1.94 7.39 -16.35
N LYS A 208 0.71 7.67 -16.79
CA LYS A 208 0.39 7.86 -18.21
C LYS A 208 1.14 9.02 -18.85
N ASN A 209 1.31 10.13 -18.12
CA ASN A 209 1.87 11.36 -18.70
C ASN A 209 3.36 11.54 -18.46
N PHE A 210 3.95 10.86 -17.46
CA PHE A 210 5.30 11.17 -17.00
C PHE A 210 6.21 9.95 -16.81
N LEU A 211 5.71 8.72 -17.00
CA LEU A 211 6.50 7.49 -16.88
C LEU A 211 6.47 6.66 -18.16
N PRO A 212 7.52 5.87 -18.43
CA PRO A 212 7.56 4.92 -19.53
C PRO A 212 6.67 3.70 -19.19
N LEU A 213 5.44 3.68 -19.69
CA LEU A 213 4.43 2.66 -19.36
C LEU A 213 4.91 1.22 -19.64
N GLU A 214 5.79 1.03 -20.63
CA GLU A 214 6.34 -0.29 -20.94
C GLU A 214 7.25 -0.83 -19.83
N ARG A 215 7.87 0.05 -19.04
CA ARG A 215 8.82 -0.32 -17.97
C ARG A 215 8.23 -0.33 -16.57
N ILE A 216 6.94 -0.10 -16.41
CA ILE A 216 6.26 -0.12 -15.12
C ILE A 216 5.05 -1.06 -15.14
N PHE A 217 4.70 -1.64 -14.00
CA PHE A 217 3.50 -2.42 -13.80
C PHE A 217 2.88 -2.07 -12.45
N PRO A 218 1.80 -1.28 -12.40
CA PRO A 218 1.11 -0.97 -11.16
C PRO A 218 0.25 -2.15 -10.68
N VAL A 219 0.31 -2.41 -9.38
CA VAL A 219 -0.54 -3.35 -8.65
C VAL A 219 -1.26 -2.57 -7.56
N TYR A 220 -2.57 -2.54 -7.60
CA TYR A 220 -3.39 -1.78 -6.66
C TYR A 220 -3.85 -2.67 -5.51
N LEU A 221 -3.39 -2.35 -4.30
CA LEU A 221 -3.70 -3.09 -3.07
C LEU A 221 -4.83 -2.35 -2.31
N LYS A 222 -6.05 -2.43 -2.86
CA LYS A 222 -7.25 -1.88 -2.24
C LYS A 222 -7.69 -2.75 -1.06
N ASN A 223 -8.20 -2.13 -0.01
CA ASN A 223 -8.61 -2.78 1.24
C ASN A 223 -7.47 -3.56 1.93
N ILE A 224 -6.21 -3.18 1.65
CA ILE A 224 -5.02 -3.75 2.27
C ILE A 224 -4.18 -2.60 2.81
N ASP A 225 -4.25 -2.39 4.11
CA ASP A 225 -3.49 -1.36 4.83
C ASP A 225 -2.20 -1.92 5.48
N LEU A 226 -2.00 -3.22 5.39
CA LEU A 226 -0.86 -3.94 5.98
C LEU A 226 0.51 -3.32 5.67
N PHE A 227 0.68 -2.84 4.43
CA PHE A 227 1.96 -2.30 3.96
C PHE A 227 2.11 -0.79 4.16
N SER A 228 1.02 -0.08 4.47
CA SER A 228 1.04 1.39 4.59
C SER A 228 1.83 1.92 5.77
N PRO A 229 1.78 1.31 6.96
CA PRO A 229 2.57 1.74 8.10
C PRO A 229 4.04 1.31 8.02
N TYR A 230 4.43 0.50 7.02
CA TYR A 230 5.81 0.00 6.86
C TYR A 230 6.35 -0.67 8.14
N LEU A 231 5.54 -1.52 8.78
CA LEU A 231 5.88 -2.11 10.07
C LEU A 231 6.73 -3.36 9.94
N ASP A 232 6.48 -4.20 8.93
CA ASP A 232 7.16 -5.48 8.76
C ASP A 232 7.70 -5.66 7.33
N PRO A 233 9.00 -5.40 7.12
CA PRO A 233 9.63 -5.55 5.81
C PRO A 233 9.64 -7.00 5.30
N ASN A 234 9.44 -8.01 6.18
CA ASN A 234 9.38 -9.40 5.76
C ASN A 234 8.18 -9.67 4.84
N TYR A 235 6.99 -9.18 5.20
CA TYR A 235 5.80 -9.32 4.35
C TYR A 235 5.93 -8.55 3.03
N GLU A 236 6.60 -7.40 3.04
CA GLU A 236 6.90 -6.64 1.82
C GLU A 236 7.81 -7.42 0.88
N CYS A 237 8.86 -8.04 1.43
CA CYS A 237 9.77 -8.91 0.68
C CYS A 237 9.03 -10.14 0.12
N LEU A 238 8.21 -10.81 0.93
CA LEU A 238 7.43 -11.98 0.49
C LEU A 238 6.47 -11.60 -0.64
N LEU A 239 5.75 -10.48 -0.50
CA LEU A 239 4.87 -9.97 -1.56
C LEU A 239 5.65 -9.72 -2.85
N ALA A 240 6.75 -8.95 -2.78
CA ALA A 240 7.57 -8.61 -3.93
C ALA A 240 8.11 -9.86 -4.64
N SER A 241 8.68 -10.80 -3.88
CA SER A 241 9.19 -12.08 -4.40
C SER A 241 8.08 -12.90 -5.06
N SER A 242 6.90 -12.98 -4.47
CA SER A 242 5.78 -13.74 -5.00
C SER A 242 5.27 -13.22 -6.35
N PHE A 243 5.47 -11.94 -6.64
CA PHE A 243 5.17 -11.30 -7.93
C PHE A 243 6.35 -11.36 -8.91
N GLY A 244 7.43 -12.06 -8.57
CA GLY A 244 8.57 -12.29 -9.46
C GLY A 244 9.60 -11.16 -9.49
N ALA A 245 9.58 -10.26 -8.50
CA ALA A 245 10.67 -9.32 -8.32
C ALA A 245 11.94 -10.05 -7.85
N ASN A 246 13.10 -9.54 -8.27
CA ASN A 246 14.40 -9.96 -7.75
C ASN A 246 15.10 -8.86 -6.94
N LYS A 247 14.51 -7.66 -6.93
CA LYS A 247 14.94 -6.52 -6.11
C LYS A 247 13.75 -5.83 -5.48
N LEU A 248 13.92 -5.32 -4.25
CA LEU A 248 12.94 -4.48 -3.57
C LEU A 248 13.59 -3.17 -3.13
N VAL A 249 12.95 -2.07 -3.47
CA VAL A 249 13.37 -0.74 -3.02
C VAL A 249 12.63 -0.38 -1.74
N ILE A 250 13.38 -0.01 -0.72
CA ILE A 250 12.88 0.41 0.59
C ILE A 250 13.43 1.79 0.90
N GLY A 251 12.62 2.68 1.46
CA GLY A 251 13.06 4.00 1.90
C GLY A 251 13.89 3.94 3.20
N GLN A 252 14.91 4.77 3.33
CA GLN A 252 15.74 4.85 4.56
C GLN A 252 14.90 5.12 5.82
N ASN A 253 13.78 5.85 5.68
CA ASN A 253 12.88 6.19 6.79
C ASN A 253 11.74 5.18 6.97
N HIS A 254 11.88 3.99 6.41
CA HIS A 254 10.96 2.89 6.64
C HIS A 254 10.95 2.52 8.13
N GLN A 255 9.80 2.56 8.78
CA GLN A 255 9.71 2.37 10.24
C GLN A 255 10.27 1.02 10.69
N GLY A 256 9.96 -0.05 9.94
CA GLY A 256 10.50 -1.38 10.18
C GLY A 256 12.03 -1.47 10.05
N LEU A 257 12.67 -0.67 9.19
CA LEU A 257 14.14 -0.65 9.06
C LEU A 257 14.82 0.04 10.25
N GLY A 258 14.21 1.08 10.81
CA GLY A 258 14.76 1.76 11.98
C GLY A 258 14.91 0.85 13.20
N LEU A 259 14.10 -0.22 13.26
CA LEU A 259 14.14 -1.25 14.27
C LEU A 259 15.16 -2.37 13.96
N PHE A 260 15.50 -2.56 12.67
CA PHE A 260 16.34 -3.67 12.21
C PHE A 260 17.70 -3.25 11.65
N TYR A 261 17.95 -1.94 11.52
CA TYR A 261 19.18 -1.42 10.94
C TYR A 261 20.11 -0.85 12.01
N ASP A 262 21.01 -1.67 12.52
CA ASP A 262 22.17 -1.21 13.27
C ASP A 262 23.40 -1.15 12.33
N ASN A 263 23.85 0.07 12.05
CA ASN A 263 25.03 0.32 11.21
C ASN A 263 26.33 -0.28 11.77
N ASN A 264 26.33 -0.73 13.03
CA ASN A 264 27.47 -1.28 13.72
C ASN A 264 27.56 -2.81 13.67
N LEU A 265 26.52 -3.48 13.14
CA LEU A 265 26.52 -4.94 13.00
C LEU A 265 27.02 -5.37 11.62
N ALA A 266 27.92 -6.36 11.59
CA ALA A 266 28.47 -6.94 10.36
C ALA A 266 27.42 -7.65 9.50
N HIS A 267 26.33 -8.10 10.11
CA HIS A 267 25.16 -8.68 9.44
C HIS A 267 23.91 -7.96 9.91
N THR A 268 23.22 -7.30 9.00
CA THR A 268 21.98 -6.59 9.28
C THR A 268 20.78 -7.51 9.08
N ALA A 269 19.64 -7.19 9.68
CA ALA A 269 18.38 -7.87 9.40
C ALA A 269 18.00 -7.81 7.90
N ILE A 270 18.52 -6.82 7.17
CA ILE A 270 18.39 -6.71 5.71
C ILE A 270 19.05 -7.89 5.01
N ASP A 271 20.26 -8.31 5.47
CA ASP A 271 20.97 -9.45 4.88
C ASP A 271 20.24 -10.75 5.13
N GLU A 272 19.61 -10.91 6.30
CA GLU A 272 18.79 -12.08 6.61
C GLU A 272 17.52 -12.13 5.77
N LEU A 273 16.81 -11.00 5.63
CA LEU A 273 15.65 -10.89 4.76
C LEU A 273 16.00 -11.18 3.31
N SER A 274 17.11 -10.65 2.83
CA SER A 274 17.64 -10.90 1.48
C SER A 274 17.91 -12.39 1.26
N LYS A 275 18.58 -13.05 2.19
CA LYS A 275 18.84 -14.49 2.13
C LYS A 275 17.56 -15.32 2.17
N LYS A 276 16.61 -14.99 3.06
CA LYS A 276 15.34 -15.70 3.25
C LYS A 276 14.44 -15.61 2.02
N THR A 277 14.41 -14.46 1.34
CA THR A 277 13.48 -14.18 0.24
C THR A 277 14.12 -14.27 -1.14
N GLY A 278 15.44 -14.31 -1.23
CA GLY A 278 16.20 -14.26 -2.49
C GLY A 278 16.16 -12.90 -3.19
N LEU A 279 15.74 -11.83 -2.48
CA LEU A 279 15.64 -10.47 -3.00
C LEU A 279 16.90 -9.67 -2.68
N GLU A 280 17.39 -8.89 -3.63
CA GLU A 280 18.33 -7.80 -3.36
C GLU A 280 17.57 -6.60 -2.81
N LEU A 281 17.88 -6.18 -1.57
CA LEU A 281 17.25 -5.03 -0.94
C LEU A 281 18.05 -3.76 -1.22
N ILE A 282 17.38 -2.73 -1.75
CA ILE A 282 17.96 -1.44 -2.09
C ILE A 282 17.40 -0.37 -1.17
N VAL A 283 18.19 0.13 -0.24
CA VAL A 283 17.79 1.20 0.66
C VAL A 283 18.06 2.56 0.00
N LEU A 284 17.00 3.30 -0.29
CA LEU A 284 17.10 4.65 -0.85
C LEU A 284 17.21 5.70 0.25
N PRO A 285 18.08 6.71 0.05
CA PRO A 285 18.15 7.86 0.95
C PRO A 285 16.88 8.70 0.87
N GLU A 286 16.66 9.51 1.89
CA GLU A 286 15.58 10.49 1.90
C GLU A 286 15.75 11.52 0.76
N PHE A 287 14.67 11.80 0.03
CA PHE A 287 14.60 12.86 -0.96
C PHE A 287 13.90 14.08 -0.36
N VAL A 288 14.56 15.23 -0.46
CA VAL A 288 14.11 16.51 0.09
C VAL A 288 14.22 17.63 -0.95
N PHE A 289 13.42 18.68 -0.82
CA PHE A 289 13.62 19.88 -1.62
C PHE A 289 14.70 20.75 -0.98
N CYS A 290 15.79 21.01 -1.69
CA CYS A 290 16.82 21.95 -1.23
C CYS A 290 16.55 23.33 -1.80
N ASN A 291 16.35 24.34 -0.94
CA ASN A 291 16.06 25.71 -1.35
C ASN A 291 17.27 26.42 -2.01
N LYS A 292 18.49 25.94 -1.78
CA LYS A 292 19.70 26.44 -2.47
C LYS A 292 19.90 25.80 -3.84
N CYS A 293 19.72 24.47 -3.95
CA CYS A 293 19.77 23.78 -5.25
C CYS A 293 18.54 24.07 -6.11
N ASN A 294 17.44 24.51 -5.49
CA ASN A 294 16.11 24.72 -6.08
C ASN A 294 15.53 23.49 -6.78
N VAL A 295 15.91 22.28 -6.32
CA VAL A 295 15.46 20.99 -6.86
C VAL A 295 15.32 19.94 -5.76
N MET A 296 14.64 18.82 -6.09
CA MET A 296 14.62 17.62 -5.27
C MET A 296 15.99 16.94 -5.27
N VAL A 297 16.59 16.78 -4.11
CA VAL A 297 17.91 16.18 -3.90
C VAL A 297 17.83 14.98 -2.94
N SER A 298 18.83 14.13 -2.97
CA SER A 298 19.08 13.16 -1.91
C SER A 298 19.85 13.83 -0.77
N THR A 299 19.47 13.55 0.46
CA THR A 299 20.19 14.03 1.65
C THR A 299 21.65 13.58 1.69
N LYS A 300 22.00 12.48 0.99
CA LYS A 300 23.39 11.99 0.89
C LYS A 300 24.22 12.68 -0.19
N SER A 301 23.58 13.25 -1.22
CA SER A 301 24.29 13.85 -2.38
C SER A 301 24.28 15.38 -2.38
N CYS A 302 23.42 16.00 -1.59
CA CYS A 302 23.33 17.46 -1.51
C CYS A 302 24.48 18.01 -0.65
N PRO A 303 25.26 19.00 -1.13
CA PRO A 303 26.34 19.61 -0.35
C PRO A 303 25.83 20.60 0.71
N HIS A 304 24.56 21.00 0.65
CA HIS A 304 23.98 21.96 1.56
C HIS A 304 23.52 21.30 2.86
N GLY A 305 23.64 22.01 3.99
CA GLY A 305 23.22 21.53 5.28
C GLY A 305 21.69 21.35 5.42
N ALA A 306 21.27 20.63 6.46
CA ALA A 306 19.86 20.28 6.70
C ALA A 306 18.93 21.50 6.83
N HIS A 307 19.46 22.68 7.20
CA HIS A 307 18.69 23.95 7.27
C HIS A 307 18.25 24.50 5.89
N HIS A 308 18.82 23.97 4.81
CA HIS A 308 18.39 24.24 3.44
C HIS A 308 17.43 23.19 2.89
N HIS A 309 17.17 22.11 3.64
CA HIS A 309 16.32 21.01 3.23
C HIS A 309 14.90 21.20 3.77
N ILE A 310 13.95 21.45 2.88
CA ILE A 310 12.53 21.51 3.24
C ILE A 310 12.05 20.07 3.44
N LYS A 311 11.84 19.72 4.72
CA LYS A 311 11.24 18.46 5.13
C LYS A 311 9.74 18.65 5.24
N TYR A 312 9.00 17.94 4.39
CA TYR A 312 7.56 17.93 4.44
C TYR A 312 7.05 16.52 4.73
N ARG A 313 5.96 16.45 5.47
CA ARG A 313 5.27 15.19 5.73
C ARG A 313 4.04 15.10 4.82
N SER A 314 3.73 13.92 4.32
CA SER A 314 2.51 13.69 3.52
C SER A 314 1.24 14.15 4.26
N SER A 315 1.20 13.98 5.59
CA SER A 315 0.12 14.48 6.44
C SER A 315 -0.09 15.99 6.34
N MET A 316 0.99 16.78 6.27
CA MET A 316 0.88 18.25 6.12
C MET A 316 0.32 18.65 4.74
N ILE A 317 0.72 17.92 3.69
CA ILE A 317 0.18 18.13 2.34
C ILE A 317 -1.30 17.77 2.30
N ARG A 318 -1.70 16.67 2.95
CA ARG A 318 -3.13 16.31 3.08
C ARG A 318 -3.93 17.38 3.80
N GLU A 319 -3.41 17.90 4.92
CA GLU A 319 -4.03 18.98 5.69
C GLU A 319 -4.28 20.21 4.81
N MET A 320 -3.28 20.62 4.02
CA MET A 320 -3.45 21.71 3.06
C MET A 320 -4.57 21.41 2.06
N LEU A 321 -4.58 20.24 1.46
CA LEU A 321 -5.60 19.83 0.49
C LEU A 321 -7.00 19.77 1.10
N HIS A 322 -7.15 19.22 2.30
CA HIS A 322 -8.43 19.18 3.03
C HIS A 322 -8.93 20.59 3.41
N SER A 323 -8.01 21.50 3.71
CA SER A 323 -8.33 22.91 3.96
C SER A 323 -8.59 23.70 2.66
N GLY A 324 -8.51 23.07 1.49
CA GLY A 324 -8.70 23.72 0.18
C GLY A 324 -7.53 24.62 -0.24
N LEU A 325 -6.35 24.46 0.40
CA LEU A 325 -5.13 25.17 0.05
C LEU A 325 -4.37 24.40 -1.05
N ILE A 326 -3.72 25.15 -1.92
CA ILE A 326 -2.91 24.60 -3.01
C ILE A 326 -1.51 24.29 -2.46
N PRO A 327 -1.05 23.02 -2.46
CA PRO A 327 0.32 22.69 -2.10
C PRO A 327 1.33 23.30 -3.08
N PRO A 328 2.53 23.72 -2.60
CA PRO A 328 3.60 24.20 -3.47
C PRO A 328 3.95 23.20 -4.56
N THR A 329 4.13 23.66 -5.79
CA THR A 329 4.39 22.78 -6.95
C THR A 329 5.76 22.14 -6.94
N VAL A 330 6.68 22.65 -6.13
CA VAL A 330 7.95 22.00 -5.81
C VAL A 330 7.77 20.74 -4.98
N LEU A 331 6.63 20.57 -4.32
CA LEU A 331 6.28 19.40 -3.52
C LEU A 331 5.30 18.46 -4.24
N VAL A 332 4.27 19.01 -4.89
CA VAL A 332 3.23 18.25 -5.59
C VAL A 332 2.95 18.87 -6.95
N ARG A 333 2.80 18.04 -8.00
CA ARG A 333 2.45 18.56 -9.33
C ARG A 333 1.14 19.30 -9.33
N LYS A 334 1.06 20.38 -10.13
CA LYS A 334 -0.16 21.18 -10.27
C LYS A 334 -1.37 20.32 -10.68
N GLU A 335 -1.17 19.39 -11.59
CA GLU A 335 -2.22 18.50 -12.11
C GLU A 335 -2.74 17.55 -11.03
N ILE A 336 -1.84 17.06 -10.17
CA ILE A 336 -2.21 16.22 -9.02
C ILE A 336 -2.94 17.04 -7.96
N SER A 337 -2.43 18.21 -7.63
CA SER A 337 -3.09 19.13 -6.67
C SER A 337 -4.50 19.53 -7.16
N ALA A 338 -4.63 19.87 -8.45
CA ALA A 338 -5.91 20.26 -9.04
C ALA A 338 -6.94 19.12 -8.98
N LYS A 339 -6.52 17.89 -9.38
CA LYS A 339 -7.35 16.69 -9.34
C LYS A 339 -7.82 16.37 -7.92
N LEU A 340 -6.93 16.42 -6.93
CA LEU A 340 -7.27 16.17 -5.54
C LEU A 340 -8.18 17.25 -4.94
N LEU A 341 -7.94 18.53 -5.23
CA LEU A 341 -8.81 19.63 -4.77
C LEU A 341 -10.21 19.52 -5.36
N ALA A 342 -10.33 19.19 -6.65
CA ALA A 342 -11.63 18.97 -7.28
C ALA A 342 -12.36 17.75 -6.68
N HIS A 343 -11.64 16.69 -6.32
CA HIS A 343 -12.19 15.52 -5.66
C HIS A 343 -12.63 15.77 -4.21
N LEU A 344 -11.81 16.48 -3.44
CA LEU A 344 -12.07 16.77 -2.02
C LEU A 344 -13.14 17.86 -1.83
N HIS A 345 -13.26 18.78 -2.79
CA HIS A 345 -14.18 19.92 -2.73
C HIS A 345 -15.07 19.97 -3.99
N PRO A 346 -15.90 18.93 -4.23
CA PRO A 346 -16.74 18.89 -5.42
C PRO A 346 -17.76 20.06 -5.40
N ASN A 347 -17.97 20.68 -6.56
CA ASN A 347 -18.90 21.81 -6.73
C ASN A 347 -18.56 23.05 -5.86
N ARG A 348 -17.29 23.23 -5.50
CA ARG A 348 -16.86 24.44 -4.76
C ARG A 348 -17.19 25.72 -5.50
N PHE A 349 -17.11 25.70 -6.83
CA PHE A 349 -17.39 26.85 -7.67
C PHE A 349 -18.76 26.69 -8.35
N LYS A 350 -19.76 27.48 -7.90
CA LYS A 350 -21.12 27.40 -8.46
C LYS A 350 -21.20 27.71 -9.95
N ASN A 351 -20.32 28.59 -10.44
CA ASN A 351 -20.29 29.05 -11.83
C ASN A 351 -18.86 28.98 -12.39
N VAL A 352 -18.26 27.78 -12.38
CA VAL A 352 -16.86 27.55 -12.80
C VAL A 352 -16.58 28.08 -14.21
N GLN A 353 -17.51 27.88 -15.16
CA GLN A 353 -17.36 28.37 -16.53
C GLN A 353 -17.24 29.90 -16.58
N MET A 354 -18.14 30.62 -15.91
CA MET A 354 -18.11 32.08 -15.88
C MET A 354 -16.83 32.63 -15.24
N ILE A 355 -16.37 31.98 -14.16
CA ILE A 355 -15.12 32.36 -13.49
C ILE A 355 -13.92 32.12 -14.42
N TYR A 356 -13.90 30.94 -15.09
CA TYR A 356 -12.83 30.60 -16.01
C TYR A 356 -12.77 31.57 -17.18
N ASP A 357 -13.89 31.82 -17.85
CA ASP A 357 -13.99 32.70 -19.03
C ASP A 357 -13.71 34.16 -18.68
N GLY A 358 -13.97 34.58 -17.42
CA GLY A 358 -13.66 35.92 -16.93
C GLY A 358 -12.20 36.15 -16.56
N LEU A 359 -11.47 35.09 -16.20
CA LEU A 359 -10.08 35.17 -15.77
C LEU A 359 -9.07 34.82 -16.86
N PHE A 360 -9.41 33.90 -17.78
CA PHE A 360 -8.47 33.36 -18.76
C PHE A 360 -8.90 33.69 -20.19
N PRO A 361 -7.91 33.94 -21.09
CA PRO A 361 -8.22 34.24 -22.48
C PRO A 361 -8.90 33.04 -23.16
N SER A 362 -9.96 33.34 -23.92
CA SER A 362 -10.67 32.35 -24.74
C SER A 362 -10.00 32.21 -26.11
N ASN A 363 -9.81 30.98 -26.55
CA ASN A 363 -9.34 30.69 -27.92
C ASN A 363 -10.47 30.71 -28.96
N GLY A 364 -11.65 31.25 -28.60
CA GLY A 364 -12.82 31.30 -29.48
C GLY A 364 -13.58 29.99 -29.60
N ILE A 365 -13.13 28.90 -28.98
CA ILE A 365 -13.82 27.62 -28.92
C ILE A 365 -14.53 27.53 -27.59
N ILE A 366 -15.81 27.26 -27.57
CA ILE A 366 -16.57 27.03 -26.33
C ILE A 366 -16.26 25.63 -25.83
N GLU A 367 -15.38 25.55 -24.85
CA GLU A 367 -15.05 24.32 -24.13
C GLU A 367 -15.67 24.35 -22.74
N LYS A 368 -16.30 23.24 -22.35
CA LYS A 368 -16.81 23.07 -20.99
C LYS A 368 -15.66 22.89 -20.03
N ARG A 369 -15.54 23.78 -19.05
CA ARG A 369 -14.50 23.78 -18.03
C ARG A 369 -14.97 23.13 -16.72
N SER A 370 -14.07 22.41 -16.08
CA SER A 370 -14.27 21.78 -14.78
C SER A 370 -13.56 22.53 -13.65
N ASP A 371 -13.88 22.21 -12.40
CA ASP A 371 -13.15 22.70 -11.23
C ASP A 371 -11.66 22.34 -11.33
N GLU A 372 -11.33 21.16 -11.85
CA GLU A 372 -9.94 20.73 -12.07
C GLU A 372 -9.20 21.66 -13.04
N ASP A 373 -9.85 22.06 -14.13
CA ASP A 373 -9.25 22.96 -15.13
C ASP A 373 -9.00 24.35 -14.52
N LEU A 374 -9.96 24.88 -13.75
CA LEU A 374 -9.80 26.15 -13.05
C LEU A 374 -8.64 26.09 -12.07
N TYR A 375 -8.52 25.05 -11.27
CA TYR A 375 -7.39 24.89 -10.34
C TYR A 375 -6.04 24.82 -11.08
N LYS A 376 -5.94 24.09 -12.20
CA LYS A 376 -4.71 24.00 -12.99
C LYS A 376 -4.22 25.37 -13.46
N GLU A 377 -5.12 26.18 -13.98
CA GLU A 377 -4.78 27.51 -14.49
C GLU A 377 -4.43 28.47 -13.36
N LEU A 378 -5.17 28.48 -12.25
CA LEU A 378 -4.84 29.28 -11.07
C LEU A 378 -3.44 28.94 -10.53
N ILE A 379 -3.11 27.65 -10.43
CA ILE A 379 -1.78 27.21 -9.98
C ILE A 379 -0.69 27.71 -10.95
N THR A 380 -0.98 27.69 -12.25
CA THR A 380 -0.06 28.19 -13.27
C THR A 380 0.21 29.68 -13.09
N LEU A 381 -0.81 30.49 -12.83
CA LEU A 381 -0.66 31.92 -12.55
C LEU A 381 0.18 32.21 -11.30
N TYR A 382 0.00 31.44 -10.23
CA TYR A 382 0.83 31.58 -9.02
C TYR A 382 2.30 31.29 -9.27
N GLN A 383 2.64 30.45 -10.25
CA GLN A 383 4.03 30.12 -10.59
C GLN A 383 4.73 31.19 -11.43
N THR A 384 4.00 31.87 -12.33
CA THR A 384 4.59 32.88 -13.21
C THR A 384 5.01 34.14 -12.48
N SER A 385 4.48 34.40 -11.27
CA SER A 385 4.87 35.59 -10.47
C SER A 385 6.27 35.52 -9.86
N TYR A 386 7.00 34.41 -9.99
CA TYR A 386 8.39 34.27 -9.51
C TYR A 386 9.47 34.41 -10.61
N MET A 387 9.08 34.76 -11.81
CA MET A 387 10.02 34.99 -12.93
C MET A 387 10.23 36.46 -13.28
N ILE A 388 9.96 37.36 -12.35
CA ILE A 388 10.27 38.78 -12.50
C ILE A 388 11.43 39.18 -11.61
#